data_c3d6450a1eb5cc511d862d228f21849d
#
_entry.id   c3d6450a1eb5cc511d862d228f21849d
#
_cell.length_a   1.000
_cell.length_b   1.000
_cell.length_c   1.000
_cell.angle_alpha   90.00
_cell.angle_beta   90.00
_cell.angle_gamma   90.00
#
_symmetry.space_group_name_H-M   'P 1'
#
loop_
_entity.id
_entity.type
_entity.pdbx_description
1 polymer ?
#
loop_
_entity_poly.entity_id
_entity_poly.type
_entity_poly.pdbx_seq_one_letter_code
_entity_poly.pdbx_strand_id
1 'polypeptide(L)'
;LAGVKGGRFAGVHEGTTNIIIEAAHFHPTITRKTARGLGIVIDASKRFENEPSRKLPPFAQRDIVKLITEIAGGTFEGFSDKYLVKQESIKTEVKFVNVNRLLGLSLSAEEIIAYVKRTGAKIVESDETKFIVESPFERTDLNIEADYVEEVGRIHGLLNIASIPPEKREVKTFNSRHYYSDLIRSKLIELGYSEVVTSSFQKKGKLQLKNALASDKSYLRDSLVKNITKVLDVNYSHLDLLGMTAVKVFEIGTVFAKTDDDVTEKMVVTIGVRTKGDGYNQKDDKQLQEGITATEEILGSGLNWQIEKGVAEIDLSAELETLVVPTKYEIVPEKEPVQFKTISQFPAIARDIALWVQESEEAEAVVEALVQAAGDMCVRHTLFDTFSKDGKTSYAFRLVFQSTTRTLTDGEINKIMEQLN
;
A
#
# COMPACT_ATOMS: atom_id res chain seq x y z
N LEU A 1 -13.44 37.32 -5.16
CA LEU A 1 -13.80 36.32 -4.13
C LEU A 1 -12.69 36.25 -3.11
N ALA A 2 -12.95 36.73 -1.91
CA ALA A 2 -11.98 36.83 -0.83
C ALA A 2 -11.24 35.48 -0.57
N GLY A 3 -9.93 35.53 -0.63
CA GLY A 3 -9.05 34.35 -0.43
C GLY A 3 -9.09 33.27 -1.53
N VAL A 4 -9.85 33.48 -2.63
CA VAL A 4 -10.01 32.48 -3.71
C VAL A 4 -9.63 33.06 -5.07
N LYS A 5 -10.19 34.20 -5.50
CA LYS A 5 -9.96 34.78 -6.83
C LYS A 5 -10.13 36.28 -6.84
N GLY A 6 -9.14 36.99 -7.38
CA GLY A 6 -9.24 38.44 -7.64
C GLY A 6 -10.28 38.79 -8.71
N GLY A 7 -10.80 40.01 -8.67
CA GLY A 7 -11.69 40.52 -9.67
C GLY A 7 -10.94 41.06 -10.90
N ARG A 8 -11.57 40.97 -12.07
CA ARG A 8 -10.97 41.47 -13.32
C ARG A 8 -10.86 43.02 -13.36
N PHE A 9 -11.78 43.71 -12.72
CA PHE A 9 -11.91 45.16 -12.80
C PHE A 9 -10.70 45.93 -12.24
N ALA A 10 -10.10 45.43 -11.17
CA ALA A 10 -8.93 46.03 -10.49
C ALA A 10 -7.62 45.33 -10.84
N GLY A 11 -7.54 44.63 -11.99
CA GLY A 11 -6.34 43.96 -12.46
C GLY A 11 -5.26 44.94 -12.92
N VAL A 12 -4.00 44.61 -12.66
CA VAL A 12 -2.83 45.35 -13.15
C VAL A 12 -2.70 45.17 -14.67
N HIS A 13 -2.35 46.23 -15.39
CA HIS A 13 -2.12 46.25 -16.84
C HIS A 13 -0.93 47.17 -17.16
N GLU A 14 -0.47 47.19 -18.42
CA GLU A 14 0.73 47.92 -18.86
C GLU A 14 0.70 49.43 -18.55
N GLY A 15 -0.48 50.06 -18.48
CA GLY A 15 -0.66 51.47 -18.13
C GLY A 15 -0.86 51.75 -16.64
N THR A 16 -0.68 50.74 -15.77
CA THR A 16 -0.88 50.91 -14.32
C THR A 16 0.30 51.65 -13.70
N THR A 17 0.01 52.82 -13.09
CA THR A 17 1.02 53.66 -12.42
C THR A 17 0.90 53.66 -10.90
N ASN A 18 -0.31 53.40 -10.38
CA ASN A 18 -0.59 53.35 -8.94
C ASN A 18 -1.21 51.99 -8.60
N ILE A 19 -0.77 51.39 -7.52
CA ILE A 19 -1.25 50.09 -7.05
C ILE A 19 -1.63 50.13 -5.58
N ILE A 20 -2.60 49.28 -5.21
CA ILE A 20 -2.94 49.01 -3.82
C ILE A 20 -2.55 47.54 -3.55
N ILE A 21 -1.70 47.32 -2.55
CA ILE A 21 -1.26 46.02 -2.14
C ILE A 21 -2.16 45.53 -1.00
N GLU A 22 -2.86 44.42 -1.23
CA GLU A 22 -3.66 43.75 -0.22
C GLU A 22 -2.85 42.59 0.38
N ALA A 23 -2.67 42.59 1.70
CA ALA A 23 -2.24 41.46 2.48
C ALA A 23 -3.29 41.19 3.55
N ALA A 24 -3.95 40.05 3.49
CA ALA A 24 -5.14 39.81 4.30
C ALA A 24 -5.12 38.40 4.95
N HIS A 25 -5.93 38.24 5.98
CA HIS A 25 -6.32 36.95 6.54
C HIS A 25 -7.79 36.71 6.25
N PHE A 26 -8.12 35.55 5.73
CA PHE A 26 -9.49 35.14 5.42
C PHE A 26 -9.91 33.94 6.29
N HIS A 27 -11.21 33.86 6.58
CA HIS A 27 -11.77 32.81 7.41
C HIS A 27 -11.57 31.40 6.73
N PRO A 28 -10.88 30.46 7.35
CA PRO A 28 -10.42 29.23 6.70
C PRO A 28 -11.57 28.37 6.18
N THR A 29 -12.60 28.15 7.01
CA THR A 29 -13.77 27.34 6.62
C THR A 29 -14.56 27.93 5.46
N ILE A 30 -14.74 29.28 5.44
CA ILE A 30 -15.46 29.98 4.37
C ILE A 30 -14.64 29.87 3.08
N THR A 31 -13.34 30.14 3.14
CA THR A 31 -12.44 30.02 1.98
C THR A 31 -12.48 28.63 1.38
N ARG A 32 -12.36 27.58 2.22
CA ARG A 32 -12.44 26.18 1.78
C ARG A 32 -13.77 25.84 1.12
N LYS A 33 -14.91 26.21 1.74
CA LYS A 33 -16.23 25.93 1.18
C LYS A 33 -16.44 26.64 -0.15
N THR A 34 -16.02 27.92 -0.26
CA THR A 34 -16.13 28.72 -1.48
C THR A 34 -15.24 28.12 -2.59
N ALA A 35 -13.97 27.84 -2.32
CA ALA A 35 -13.04 27.30 -3.31
C ALA A 35 -13.52 25.95 -3.87
N ARG A 36 -13.98 25.04 -2.99
CA ARG A 36 -14.50 23.73 -3.39
C ARG A 36 -15.84 23.81 -4.12
N GLY A 37 -16.76 24.66 -3.65
CA GLY A 37 -18.07 24.85 -4.29
C GLY A 37 -17.98 25.41 -5.69
N LEU A 38 -16.96 26.20 -5.98
CA LEU A 38 -16.70 26.78 -7.31
C LEU A 38 -15.74 25.96 -8.17
N GLY A 39 -15.12 24.92 -7.61
CA GLY A 39 -14.07 24.15 -8.29
C GLY A 39 -12.79 24.97 -8.55
N ILE A 40 -12.56 26.07 -7.83
CA ILE A 40 -11.40 26.96 -8.01
C ILE A 40 -10.47 26.78 -6.82
N VAL A 41 -9.49 25.88 -6.96
CA VAL A 41 -8.48 25.62 -5.92
C VAL A 41 -7.14 26.16 -6.41
N ILE A 42 -6.65 27.22 -5.74
CA ILE A 42 -5.38 27.89 -6.04
C ILE A 42 -4.50 27.90 -4.78
N ASP A 43 -3.22 28.23 -4.91
CA ASP A 43 -2.28 28.23 -3.78
C ASP A 43 -2.71 29.18 -2.65
N ALA A 44 -3.29 30.35 -2.98
CA ALA A 44 -3.85 31.24 -1.97
C ALA A 44 -4.99 30.58 -1.18
N SER A 45 -5.97 29.94 -1.86
CA SER A 45 -7.06 29.26 -1.18
C SER A 45 -6.61 28.11 -0.31
N LYS A 46 -5.59 27.34 -0.75
CA LYS A 46 -4.97 26.27 0.05
C LYS A 46 -4.29 26.82 1.31
N ARG A 47 -3.59 27.94 1.21
CA ARG A 47 -2.96 28.58 2.37
C ARG A 47 -3.98 29.12 3.35
N PHE A 48 -4.99 29.84 2.87
CA PHE A 48 -6.02 30.40 3.74
C PHE A 48 -6.91 29.36 4.39
N GLU A 49 -7.20 28.23 3.73
CA GLU A 49 -7.96 27.15 4.36
C GLU A 49 -7.22 26.46 5.52
N ASN A 50 -5.89 26.63 5.60
CA ASN A 50 -5.04 26.12 6.69
C ASN A 50 -4.76 27.18 7.77
N GLU A 51 -5.50 28.28 7.79
CA GLU A 51 -5.47 29.31 8.84
C GLU A 51 -4.08 29.88 9.15
N PRO A 52 -3.41 30.55 8.20
CA PRO A 52 -2.16 31.24 8.51
C PRO A 52 -2.39 32.30 9.57
N SER A 53 -1.36 32.62 10.36
CA SER A 53 -1.48 33.58 11.45
C SER A 53 -2.04 34.93 10.97
N ARG A 54 -2.96 35.49 11.77
CA ARG A 54 -3.54 36.82 11.55
C ARG A 54 -2.55 37.98 11.71
N LYS A 55 -1.36 37.69 12.30
CA LYS A 55 -0.28 38.64 12.48
C LYS A 55 0.67 38.72 11.29
N LEU A 56 0.56 37.82 10.29
CA LEU A 56 1.42 37.78 9.10
C LEU A 56 1.21 38.94 8.09
N PRO A 57 0.01 39.45 7.85
CA PRO A 57 -0.21 40.46 6.81
C PRO A 57 0.74 41.67 6.84
N PRO A 58 1.03 42.32 7.99
CA PRO A 58 1.99 43.43 8.01
C PRO A 58 3.41 43.08 7.57
N PHE A 59 3.88 41.83 7.90
CA PHE A 59 5.19 41.34 7.48
C PHE A 59 5.23 41.11 5.97
N ALA A 60 4.21 40.43 5.42
CA ALA A 60 4.07 40.22 3.99
C ALA A 60 4.02 41.52 3.22
N GLN A 61 3.24 42.49 3.73
CA GLN A 61 3.09 43.83 3.09
C GLN A 61 4.42 44.57 3.04
N ARG A 62 5.18 44.60 4.14
CA ARG A 62 6.53 45.19 4.18
C ARG A 62 7.46 44.59 3.13
N ASP A 63 7.48 43.28 3.04
CA ASP A 63 8.37 42.57 2.13
C ASP A 63 7.96 42.75 0.66
N ILE A 64 6.64 42.80 0.36
CA ILE A 64 6.12 43.07 -0.98
C ILE A 64 6.45 44.51 -1.39
N VAL A 65 6.24 45.50 -0.52
CA VAL A 65 6.58 46.93 -0.79
C VAL A 65 8.07 47.04 -1.09
N LYS A 66 8.93 46.42 -0.28
CA LYS A 66 10.37 46.42 -0.51
C LYS A 66 10.72 45.84 -1.88
N LEU A 67 10.22 44.67 -2.24
CA LEU A 67 10.48 44.04 -3.53
C LEU A 67 10.00 44.86 -4.72
N ILE A 68 8.81 45.45 -4.63
CA ILE A 68 8.25 46.31 -5.72
C ILE A 68 9.14 47.53 -5.90
N THR A 69 9.50 48.22 -4.81
CA THR A 69 10.36 49.41 -4.85
C THR A 69 11.73 49.12 -5.43
N GLU A 70 12.34 47.94 -5.10
CA GLU A 70 13.64 47.52 -5.61
C GLU A 70 13.60 47.13 -7.10
N ILE A 71 12.55 46.45 -7.55
CA ILE A 71 12.46 45.92 -8.92
C ILE A 71 11.85 46.90 -9.92
N ALA A 72 10.75 47.54 -9.52
CA ALA A 72 9.98 48.41 -10.40
C ALA A 72 10.11 49.89 -10.11
N GLY A 73 10.78 50.27 -9.04
CA GLY A 73 10.84 51.65 -8.55
C GLY A 73 9.52 52.09 -7.91
N GLY A 74 9.35 53.38 -7.71
CA GLY A 74 8.15 53.97 -7.16
C GLY A 74 8.30 54.44 -5.72
N THR A 75 7.25 55.12 -5.23
CA THR A 75 7.20 55.72 -3.90
C THR A 75 6.12 55.06 -3.06
N PHE A 76 6.46 54.68 -1.85
CA PHE A 76 5.52 54.15 -0.88
C PHE A 76 4.75 55.31 -0.23
N GLU A 77 3.43 55.40 -0.45
CA GLU A 77 2.57 56.50 0.02
C GLU A 77 2.07 56.30 1.46
N GLY A 78 1.95 55.04 1.91
CA GLY A 78 1.46 54.73 3.25
C GLY A 78 0.72 53.42 3.34
N PHE A 79 0.23 53.08 4.52
CA PHE A 79 -0.56 51.87 4.74
C PHE A 79 -1.74 52.11 5.67
N SER A 80 -2.72 51.21 5.58
CA SER A 80 -3.86 51.14 6.50
C SER A 80 -4.01 49.70 6.98
N ASP A 81 -4.13 49.51 8.29
CA ASP A 81 -4.35 48.18 8.91
C ASP A 81 -5.71 48.15 9.61
N LYS A 82 -6.48 47.10 9.34
CA LYS A 82 -7.76 46.82 10.00
C LYS A 82 -7.67 45.45 10.68
N TYR A 83 -7.08 45.41 11.86
CA TYR A 83 -6.93 44.24 12.68
C TYR A 83 -7.98 44.20 13.80
N LEU A 84 -9.23 43.77 13.44
CA LEU A 84 -10.39 43.83 14.33
C LEU A 84 -10.41 42.74 15.38
N VAL A 85 -9.99 41.53 15.02
CA VAL A 85 -9.97 40.38 15.92
C VAL A 85 -8.52 39.95 16.14
N LYS A 86 -7.97 40.38 17.25
CA LYS A 86 -6.56 40.11 17.59
C LYS A 86 -6.32 38.63 17.89
N GLN A 87 -5.21 38.12 17.40
CA GLN A 87 -4.71 36.79 17.76
C GLN A 87 -4.04 36.86 19.13
N GLU A 88 -4.54 36.10 20.06
CA GLU A 88 -3.90 35.95 21.37
C GLU A 88 -2.64 35.12 21.30
N SER A 89 -1.75 35.32 22.28
CA SER A 89 -0.56 34.52 22.45
C SER A 89 -0.91 33.23 23.18
N ILE A 90 -0.52 32.10 22.59
CA ILE A 90 -0.77 30.79 23.19
C ILE A 90 0.38 30.45 24.12
N LYS A 91 0.03 30.16 25.38
CA LYS A 91 0.97 29.70 26.38
C LYS A 91 0.63 28.28 26.80
N THR A 92 1.57 27.37 26.70
CA THR A 92 1.40 25.95 26.96
C THR A 92 2.31 25.49 28.08
N GLU A 93 1.76 24.74 29.03
CA GLU A 93 2.53 24.05 30.08
C GLU A 93 3.07 22.73 29.49
N VAL A 94 4.37 22.46 29.63
CA VAL A 94 5.04 21.24 29.18
C VAL A 94 5.83 20.65 30.33
N LYS A 95 5.61 19.35 30.63
CA LYS A 95 6.28 18.60 31.69
C LYS A 95 7.46 17.81 31.15
N PHE A 96 8.63 17.96 31.72
CA PHE A 96 9.84 17.23 31.29
C PHE A 96 9.64 15.71 31.31
N VAL A 97 8.96 15.18 32.33
CA VAL A 97 8.67 13.74 32.46
C VAL A 97 7.81 13.23 31.29
N ASN A 98 6.84 14.04 30.81
CA ASN A 98 5.99 13.64 29.70
C ASN A 98 6.76 13.62 28.36
N VAL A 99 7.64 14.58 28.12
CA VAL A 99 8.51 14.59 26.96
C VAL A 99 9.33 13.31 26.89
N ASN A 100 10.04 12.98 27.97
CA ASN A 100 10.88 11.78 28.03
C ASN A 100 10.05 10.49 27.94
N ARG A 101 8.92 10.39 28.65
CA ARG A 101 8.05 9.22 28.63
C ARG A 101 7.45 8.94 27.25
N LEU A 102 6.99 9.98 26.56
CA LEU A 102 6.34 9.83 25.24
C LEU A 102 7.35 9.53 24.12
N LEU A 103 8.55 10.09 24.22
CA LEU A 103 9.61 9.85 23.23
C LEU A 103 10.48 8.63 23.54
N GLY A 104 10.37 8.06 24.76
CA GLY A 104 11.25 6.97 25.20
C GLY A 104 12.71 7.45 25.38
N LEU A 105 12.91 8.70 25.82
CA LEU A 105 14.20 9.34 25.99
C LEU A 105 14.49 9.65 27.48
N SER A 106 15.71 10.08 27.76
CA SER A 106 16.18 10.55 29.08
C SER A 106 16.93 11.87 28.93
N LEU A 107 16.29 12.85 28.28
CA LEU A 107 16.86 14.18 28.09
C LEU A 107 16.79 15.00 29.35
N SER A 108 17.82 15.84 29.59
CA SER A 108 17.81 16.83 30.66
C SER A 108 16.79 17.97 30.38
N ALA A 109 16.43 18.74 31.39
CA ALA A 109 15.57 19.90 31.23
C ALA A 109 16.19 20.94 30.26
N GLU A 110 17.50 21.14 30.33
CA GLU A 110 18.25 22.06 29.50
C GLU A 110 18.23 21.64 28.04
N GLU A 111 18.38 20.34 27.75
CA GLU A 111 18.31 19.79 26.38
C GLU A 111 16.92 19.97 25.79
N ILE A 112 15.86 19.63 26.54
CA ILE A 112 14.46 19.82 26.10
C ILE A 112 14.19 21.30 25.79
N ILE A 113 14.57 22.21 26.69
CA ILE A 113 14.41 23.65 26.50
C ILE A 113 15.20 24.13 25.28
N ALA A 114 16.40 23.61 25.06
CA ALA A 114 17.22 23.96 23.89
C ALA A 114 16.54 23.54 22.59
N TYR A 115 15.94 22.36 22.51
CA TYR A 115 15.16 21.93 21.35
C TYR A 115 13.93 22.82 21.13
N VAL A 116 13.16 23.10 22.19
CA VAL A 116 11.96 23.95 22.10
C VAL A 116 12.34 25.37 21.62
N LYS A 117 13.42 25.96 22.11
CA LYS A 117 13.90 27.28 21.64
C LYS A 117 14.22 27.31 20.15
N ARG A 118 14.65 26.20 19.55
CA ARG A 118 14.94 26.11 18.10
C ARG A 118 13.66 26.21 17.24
N THR A 119 12.48 26.01 17.79
CA THR A 119 11.20 26.28 17.09
C THR A 119 10.85 27.76 17.00
N GLY A 120 11.65 28.65 17.63
CA GLY A 120 11.33 30.07 17.79
C GLY A 120 10.44 30.38 19.00
N ALA A 121 10.04 29.37 19.77
CA ALA A 121 9.20 29.53 20.94
C ALA A 121 9.95 30.17 22.12
N LYS A 122 9.23 30.96 22.94
CA LYS A 122 9.79 31.68 24.07
C LYS A 122 9.43 30.96 25.37
N ILE A 123 10.44 30.58 26.18
CA ILE A 123 10.21 30.08 27.52
C ILE A 123 9.82 31.27 28.41
N VAL A 124 8.64 31.19 29.01
CA VAL A 124 8.08 32.25 29.89
C VAL A 124 8.49 31.99 31.33
N GLU A 125 8.33 30.75 31.80
CA GLU A 125 8.64 30.29 33.14
C GLU A 125 9.18 28.87 33.08
N SER A 126 10.01 28.47 34.03
CA SER A 126 10.51 27.10 34.16
C SER A 126 10.83 26.81 35.62
N ASP A 127 10.47 25.62 36.08
CA ASP A 127 10.88 25.03 37.36
C ASP A 127 11.58 23.67 37.16
N GLU A 128 11.74 22.87 38.19
CA GLU A 128 12.40 21.56 38.14
C GLU A 128 11.57 20.50 37.42
N THR A 129 10.25 20.69 37.23
CA THR A 129 9.30 19.67 36.75
C THR A 129 8.69 20.01 35.37
N LYS A 130 8.58 21.30 35.08
CA LYS A 130 7.85 21.81 33.90
C LYS A 130 8.36 23.18 33.45
N PHE A 131 7.93 23.59 32.30
CA PHE A 131 8.09 24.96 31.79
C PHE A 131 6.79 25.45 31.12
N ILE A 132 6.63 26.75 31.07
CA ILE A 132 5.58 27.42 30.28
C ILE A 132 6.24 28.03 29.07
N VAL A 133 5.71 27.69 27.91
CA VAL A 133 6.24 28.15 26.61
C VAL A 133 5.20 28.95 25.85
N GLU A 134 5.62 30.06 25.29
CA GLU A 134 4.81 30.91 24.39
C GLU A 134 5.14 30.60 22.96
N SER A 135 4.12 30.19 22.17
CA SER A 135 4.27 29.86 20.77
C SER A 135 4.60 31.08 19.92
N PRO A 136 5.47 30.96 18.91
CA PRO A 136 5.62 31.99 17.89
C PRO A 136 4.28 32.24 17.18
N PHE A 137 4.00 33.47 16.84
CA PHE A 137 2.69 33.84 16.27
C PHE A 137 2.41 33.17 14.91
N GLU A 138 3.42 32.80 14.17
CA GLU A 138 3.34 32.08 12.90
C GLU A 138 3.07 30.58 13.05
N ARG A 139 3.37 30.00 14.23
CA ARG A 139 3.16 28.59 14.56
C ARG A 139 1.79 28.40 15.21
N THR A 140 0.75 28.44 14.37
CA THR A 140 -0.66 28.25 14.81
C THR A 140 -0.99 26.80 15.18
N ASP A 141 -0.06 25.89 14.93
CA ASP A 141 -0.11 24.46 15.23
C ASP A 141 0.36 24.11 16.65
N LEU A 142 1.18 24.96 17.31
CA LEU A 142 1.73 24.69 18.64
C LEU A 142 0.78 25.17 19.75
N ASN A 143 -0.15 24.32 20.16
CA ASN A 143 -1.24 24.69 21.05
C ASN A 143 -1.28 23.88 22.36
N ILE A 144 -0.77 22.66 22.35
CA ILE A 144 -0.82 21.73 23.48
C ILE A 144 0.55 21.12 23.77
N GLU A 145 0.70 20.49 24.93
CA GLU A 145 1.96 19.81 25.34
C GLU A 145 2.46 18.82 24.30
N ALA A 146 1.54 18.05 23.67
CA ALA A 146 1.89 17.02 22.68
C ALA A 146 2.60 17.60 21.45
N ASP A 147 2.23 18.82 21.03
CA ASP A 147 2.86 19.48 19.88
C ASP A 147 4.34 19.78 20.18
N TYR A 148 4.65 20.20 21.42
CA TYR A 148 6.02 20.43 21.84
C TYR A 148 6.82 19.13 22.04
N VAL A 149 6.17 18.04 22.46
CA VAL A 149 6.79 16.71 22.49
C VAL A 149 7.18 16.27 21.08
N GLU A 150 6.30 16.48 20.09
CA GLU A 150 6.57 16.20 18.68
C GLU A 150 7.78 17.02 18.17
N GLU A 151 7.81 18.32 18.45
CA GLU A 151 8.91 19.19 18.04
C GLU A 151 10.25 18.75 18.64
N VAL A 152 10.28 18.39 19.93
CA VAL A 152 11.48 17.85 20.56
C VAL A 152 11.94 16.58 19.84
N GLY A 153 11.04 15.65 19.60
CA GLY A 153 11.33 14.37 18.91
C GLY A 153 11.84 14.61 17.48
N ARG A 154 11.19 15.51 16.75
CA ARG A 154 11.57 15.88 15.37
C ARG A 154 12.94 16.52 15.30
N ILE A 155 13.26 17.43 16.21
CA ILE A 155 14.56 18.16 16.24
C ILE A 155 15.68 17.28 16.79
N HIS A 156 15.39 16.42 17.76
CA HIS A 156 16.31 15.38 18.25
C HIS A 156 16.68 14.39 17.14
N GLY A 157 15.73 14.10 16.25
CA GLY A 157 15.83 13.12 15.17
C GLY A 157 15.28 11.76 15.56
N LEU A 158 14.16 11.37 14.96
CA LEU A 158 13.46 10.13 15.28
C LEU A 158 14.32 8.88 15.08
N LEU A 159 15.27 8.91 14.15
CA LEU A 159 16.24 7.82 13.91
C LEU A 159 17.27 7.65 15.05
N ASN A 160 17.42 8.64 15.90
CA ASN A 160 18.32 8.59 17.07
C ASN A 160 17.62 7.95 18.29
N ILE A 161 16.33 7.68 18.21
CA ILE A 161 15.56 7.05 19.29
C ILE A 161 15.73 5.52 19.15
N ALA A 162 16.27 4.89 20.20
CA ALA A 162 16.44 3.44 20.21
C ALA A 162 15.08 2.72 20.19
N SER A 163 14.93 1.77 19.25
CA SER A 163 13.74 0.91 19.22
C SER A 163 13.82 -0.12 20.35
N ILE A 164 12.86 -0.08 21.26
CA ILE A 164 12.77 -1.02 22.38
C ILE A 164 11.52 -1.88 22.13
N PRO A 165 11.68 -3.21 21.88
CA PRO A 165 10.53 -4.10 21.75
C PRO A 165 9.75 -4.11 23.07
N PRO A 166 8.40 -4.08 23.05
CA PRO A 166 7.60 -4.22 24.26
C PRO A 166 7.84 -5.59 24.91
N GLU A 167 7.70 -5.64 26.23
CA GLU A 167 7.73 -6.90 26.94
C GLU A 167 6.65 -7.86 26.44
N LYS A 168 7.02 -9.13 26.24
CA LYS A 168 6.08 -10.18 25.86
C LYS A 168 5.04 -10.36 26.96
N ARG A 169 3.78 -10.10 26.64
CA ARG A 169 2.67 -10.38 27.56
C ARG A 169 2.19 -11.81 27.36
N GLU A 170 1.77 -12.43 28.46
CA GLU A 170 1.10 -13.74 28.40
C GLU A 170 -0.22 -13.61 27.63
N VAL A 171 -0.43 -14.48 26.66
CA VAL A 171 -1.69 -14.55 25.89
C VAL A 171 -2.71 -15.31 26.75
N LYS A 172 -3.73 -14.61 27.22
CA LYS A 172 -4.79 -15.18 28.09
C LYS A 172 -6.01 -15.68 27.32
N THR A 173 -6.23 -15.17 26.12
CA THR A 173 -7.37 -15.52 25.27
C THR A 173 -6.89 -15.84 23.86
N PHE A 174 -7.42 -16.91 23.30
CA PHE A 174 -7.08 -17.35 21.95
C PHE A 174 -8.24 -17.06 20.99
N ASN A 175 -7.93 -16.57 19.82
CA ASN A 175 -8.91 -16.28 18.79
C ASN A 175 -9.02 -17.47 17.85
N SER A 176 -10.12 -18.24 17.96
CA SER A 176 -10.39 -19.41 17.13
C SER A 176 -10.34 -19.09 15.64
N ARG A 177 -10.87 -17.93 15.22
CA ARG A 177 -10.82 -17.49 13.82
C ARG A 177 -9.39 -17.38 13.33
N HIS A 178 -8.50 -16.75 14.09
CA HIS A 178 -7.09 -16.61 13.73
C HIS A 178 -6.39 -17.97 13.70
N TYR A 179 -6.58 -18.76 14.75
CA TYR A 179 -5.95 -20.07 14.89
C TYR A 179 -6.27 -21.01 13.74
N TYR A 180 -7.55 -21.24 13.46
CA TYR A 180 -7.98 -22.16 12.41
C TYR A 180 -7.68 -21.63 11.00
N SER A 181 -7.77 -20.31 10.79
CA SER A 181 -7.34 -19.72 9.53
C SER A 181 -5.85 -19.93 9.28
N ASP A 182 -5.03 -19.89 10.32
CA ASP A 182 -3.57 -20.08 10.20
C ASP A 182 -3.21 -21.53 9.93
N LEU A 183 -3.92 -22.48 10.53
CA LEU A 183 -3.78 -23.90 10.22
C LEU A 183 -4.14 -24.20 8.76
N ILE A 184 -5.30 -23.70 8.28
CA ILE A 184 -5.75 -23.88 6.89
C ILE A 184 -4.74 -23.25 5.93
N ARG A 185 -4.27 -22.04 6.23
CA ARG A 185 -3.27 -21.32 5.44
C ARG A 185 -1.98 -22.13 5.30
N SER A 186 -1.44 -22.60 6.42
CA SER A 186 -0.22 -23.40 6.45
C SER A 186 -0.36 -24.68 5.63
N LYS A 187 -1.48 -25.38 5.79
CA LYS A 187 -1.73 -26.65 5.09
C LYS A 187 -1.89 -26.45 3.57
N LEU A 188 -2.60 -25.41 3.14
CA LEU A 188 -2.76 -25.09 1.71
C LEU A 188 -1.43 -24.65 1.08
N ILE A 189 -0.61 -23.88 1.81
CA ILE A 189 0.73 -23.48 1.34
C ILE A 189 1.64 -24.72 1.16
N GLU A 190 1.62 -25.69 2.07
CA GLU A 190 2.34 -26.95 1.94
C GLU A 190 1.95 -27.75 0.68
N LEU A 191 0.68 -27.65 0.25
CA LEU A 191 0.18 -28.25 -1.00
C LEU A 191 0.48 -27.40 -2.25
N GLY A 192 1.23 -26.31 -2.11
CA GLY A 192 1.64 -25.42 -3.21
C GLY A 192 0.59 -24.40 -3.63
N TYR A 193 -0.40 -24.12 -2.78
CA TYR A 193 -1.33 -23.00 -3.01
C TYR A 193 -0.70 -21.67 -2.59
N SER A 194 -1.04 -20.60 -3.29
CA SER A 194 -0.68 -19.23 -2.93
C SER A 194 -1.88 -18.49 -2.36
N GLU A 195 -1.73 -17.87 -1.19
CA GLU A 195 -2.77 -17.01 -0.65
C GLU A 195 -2.88 -15.73 -1.48
N VAL A 196 -4.08 -15.32 -1.79
CA VAL A 196 -4.39 -14.05 -2.45
C VAL A 196 -5.35 -13.24 -1.60
N VAL A 197 -5.27 -11.92 -1.74
CA VAL A 197 -6.20 -10.98 -1.11
C VAL A 197 -6.80 -10.12 -2.20
N THR A 198 -8.10 -10.25 -2.39
CA THR A 198 -8.84 -9.54 -3.43
C THR A 198 -9.73 -8.43 -2.86
N SER A 199 -10.14 -7.49 -3.72
CA SER A 199 -10.97 -6.36 -3.29
C SER A 199 -12.33 -6.80 -2.78
N SER A 200 -12.72 -6.30 -1.60
CA SER A 200 -14.07 -6.44 -1.07
C SER A 200 -15.13 -5.65 -1.87
N PHE A 201 -14.68 -4.73 -2.71
CA PHE A 201 -15.55 -3.86 -3.52
C PHE A 201 -15.64 -4.34 -4.95
N GLN A 202 -16.84 -4.24 -5.52
CA GLN A 202 -17.12 -4.66 -6.90
C GLN A 202 -18.10 -3.70 -7.59
N LYS A 203 -18.16 -3.79 -8.93
CA LYS A 203 -19.00 -2.90 -9.75
C LYS A 203 -20.50 -3.19 -9.61
N LYS A 204 -20.87 -4.46 -9.35
CA LYS A 204 -22.25 -4.92 -9.22
C LYS A 204 -22.35 -5.96 -8.10
N GLY A 205 -23.43 -5.94 -7.32
CA GLY A 205 -23.63 -6.86 -6.21
C GLY A 205 -25.00 -6.68 -5.57
N LYS A 206 -25.26 -7.38 -4.47
CA LYS A 206 -26.52 -7.29 -3.73
C LYS A 206 -26.52 -6.16 -2.71
N LEU A 207 -25.37 -5.88 -2.11
CA LEU A 207 -25.20 -4.83 -1.08
C LEU A 207 -24.49 -3.60 -1.66
N GLN A 208 -25.25 -2.54 -1.85
CA GLN A 208 -24.75 -1.28 -2.38
C GLN A 208 -24.30 -0.31 -1.27
N LEU A 209 -23.15 0.32 -1.45
CA LEU A 209 -22.68 1.38 -0.57
C LEU A 209 -23.45 2.69 -0.80
N LYS A 210 -23.85 3.37 0.27
CA LYS A 210 -24.56 4.67 0.19
C LYS A 210 -23.69 5.78 -0.43
N ASN A 211 -22.39 5.79 -0.09
CA ASN A 211 -21.44 6.84 -0.47
C ASN A 211 -20.17 6.21 -1.09
N ALA A 212 -20.35 5.50 -2.20
CA ALA A 212 -19.20 4.90 -2.90
C ALA A 212 -18.25 5.98 -3.45
N LEU A 213 -16.93 5.81 -3.21
CA LEU A 213 -15.90 6.72 -3.71
C LEU A 213 -15.65 6.59 -5.21
N ALA A 214 -15.94 5.41 -5.78
CA ALA A 214 -15.75 5.11 -7.20
C ALA A 214 -16.92 4.32 -7.74
N SER A 215 -17.35 4.61 -8.97
CA SER A 215 -18.52 3.99 -9.61
C SER A 215 -18.34 2.49 -9.91
N ASP A 216 -17.11 2.03 -10.09
CA ASP A 216 -16.74 0.64 -10.30
C ASP A 216 -16.53 -0.15 -9.00
N LYS A 217 -16.68 0.50 -7.83
CA LYS A 217 -16.53 -0.06 -6.48
C LYS A 217 -17.71 0.26 -5.58
N SER A 218 -18.92 0.22 -6.15
CA SER A 218 -20.14 0.66 -5.48
C SER A 218 -20.83 -0.42 -4.67
N TYR A 219 -20.40 -1.66 -4.75
CA TYR A 219 -21.03 -2.80 -4.07
C TYR A 219 -20.00 -3.61 -3.29
N LEU A 220 -20.46 -4.27 -2.23
CA LEU A 220 -19.66 -5.26 -1.50
C LEU A 220 -19.84 -6.66 -2.11
N ARG A 221 -18.78 -7.48 -2.03
CA ARG A 221 -18.77 -8.86 -2.51
C ARG A 221 -19.62 -9.75 -1.62
N ASP A 222 -20.37 -10.65 -2.22
CA ASP A 222 -21.20 -11.67 -1.55
C ASP A 222 -20.61 -13.09 -1.62
N SER A 223 -19.51 -13.27 -2.35
CA SER A 223 -18.72 -14.49 -2.52
C SER A 223 -17.34 -14.13 -3.05
N LEU A 224 -16.34 -14.99 -2.82
CA LEU A 224 -15.00 -14.88 -3.40
C LEU A 224 -14.85 -15.63 -4.73
N VAL A 225 -15.80 -16.48 -5.12
CA VAL A 225 -15.71 -17.34 -6.32
C VAL A 225 -15.33 -16.54 -7.56
N LYS A 226 -16.02 -15.42 -7.83
CA LYS A 226 -15.72 -14.56 -9.00
C LYS A 226 -14.31 -13.95 -8.94
N ASN A 227 -13.89 -13.57 -7.74
CA ASN A 227 -12.57 -12.97 -7.53
C ASN A 227 -11.47 -14.01 -7.77
N ILE A 228 -11.61 -15.20 -7.20
CA ILE A 228 -10.68 -16.33 -7.40
C ILE A 228 -10.65 -16.75 -8.87
N THR A 229 -11.80 -16.90 -9.53
CA THR A 229 -11.84 -17.21 -10.98
C THR A 229 -11.03 -16.20 -11.78
N LYS A 230 -11.19 -14.90 -11.50
CA LYS A 230 -10.42 -13.86 -12.18
C LYS A 230 -8.91 -13.98 -11.90
N VAL A 231 -8.52 -14.30 -10.68
CA VAL A 231 -7.11 -14.52 -10.32
C VAL A 231 -6.55 -15.71 -11.09
N LEU A 232 -7.30 -16.81 -11.18
CA LEU A 232 -6.91 -17.98 -11.97
C LEU A 232 -6.69 -17.62 -13.45
N ASP A 233 -7.63 -16.88 -14.06
CA ASP A 233 -7.56 -16.45 -15.45
C ASP A 233 -6.34 -15.56 -15.74
N VAL A 234 -6.07 -14.58 -14.88
CA VAL A 234 -4.93 -13.67 -15.04
C VAL A 234 -3.61 -14.42 -14.92
N ASN A 235 -3.49 -15.31 -13.93
CA ASN A 235 -2.23 -16.01 -13.67
C ASN A 235 -1.98 -17.20 -14.62
N TYR A 236 -3.00 -17.71 -15.25
CA TYR A 236 -2.87 -18.81 -16.22
C TYR A 236 -1.89 -18.50 -17.35
N SER A 237 -1.89 -17.27 -17.85
CA SER A 237 -0.97 -16.82 -18.89
C SER A 237 0.52 -16.76 -18.43
N HIS A 238 0.78 -16.82 -17.15
CA HIS A 238 2.13 -16.75 -16.58
C HIS A 238 2.71 -18.10 -16.18
N LEU A 239 1.99 -19.21 -16.42
CA LEU A 239 2.44 -20.55 -16.03
C LEU A 239 3.82 -20.91 -16.58
N ASP A 240 4.10 -20.61 -17.84
CA ASP A 240 5.40 -20.86 -18.46
C ASP A 240 6.53 -20.04 -17.81
N LEU A 241 6.29 -18.75 -17.55
CA LEU A 241 7.24 -17.88 -16.85
C LEU A 241 7.55 -18.40 -15.45
N LEU A 242 6.54 -18.89 -14.73
CA LEU A 242 6.68 -19.40 -13.38
C LEU A 242 7.21 -20.85 -13.33
N GLY A 243 7.25 -21.55 -14.46
CA GLY A 243 7.61 -22.97 -14.54
C GLY A 243 6.61 -23.87 -13.82
N MET A 244 5.33 -23.47 -13.82
CA MET A 244 4.26 -24.18 -13.12
C MET A 244 3.33 -24.88 -14.11
N THR A 245 2.74 -26.00 -13.68
CA THR A 245 1.76 -26.77 -14.45
C THR A 245 0.31 -26.43 -14.09
N ALA A 246 0.13 -25.72 -12.98
CA ALA A 246 -1.17 -25.28 -12.47
C ALA A 246 -1.07 -23.96 -11.72
N VAL A 247 -2.10 -23.14 -11.78
CA VAL A 247 -2.37 -22.05 -10.84
C VAL A 247 -3.18 -22.63 -9.70
N LYS A 248 -2.66 -22.56 -8.47
CA LYS A 248 -3.32 -22.97 -7.24
C LYS A 248 -3.38 -21.77 -6.32
N VAL A 249 -4.57 -21.29 -5.99
CA VAL A 249 -4.73 -20.09 -5.13
C VAL A 249 -5.84 -20.32 -4.11
N PHE A 250 -5.78 -19.59 -3.01
CA PHE A 250 -6.87 -19.53 -2.05
C PHE A 250 -6.99 -18.13 -1.44
N GLU A 251 -8.15 -17.82 -0.92
CA GLU A 251 -8.42 -16.61 -0.13
C GLU A 251 -9.26 -16.98 1.09
N ILE A 252 -8.83 -16.52 2.27
CA ILE A 252 -9.64 -16.51 3.48
C ILE A 252 -10.10 -15.08 3.67
N GLY A 253 -11.36 -14.78 3.41
CA GLY A 253 -11.84 -13.42 3.35
C GLY A 253 -13.28 -13.23 3.79
N THR A 254 -13.62 -11.97 4.12
CA THR A 254 -14.99 -11.60 4.50
C THR A 254 -15.84 -11.36 3.25
N VAL A 255 -17.04 -11.91 3.27
CA VAL A 255 -18.11 -11.64 2.32
C VAL A 255 -19.32 -11.05 3.06
N PHE A 256 -20.19 -10.36 2.32
CA PHE A 256 -21.26 -9.56 2.91
C PHE A 256 -22.62 -9.97 2.35
N ALA A 257 -23.58 -10.15 3.23
CA ALA A 257 -24.96 -10.42 2.83
C ALA A 257 -25.90 -9.38 3.44
N LYS A 258 -26.93 -9.00 2.68
CA LYS A 258 -28.01 -8.16 3.16
C LYS A 258 -29.11 -9.04 3.71
N THR A 259 -29.49 -8.83 4.96
CA THR A 259 -30.73 -9.31 5.55
C THR A 259 -31.78 -8.20 5.46
N ASP A 260 -33.04 -8.47 5.85
CA ASP A 260 -34.12 -7.50 5.74
C ASP A 260 -33.83 -6.20 6.51
N ASP A 261 -33.22 -6.29 7.69
CA ASP A 261 -32.96 -5.16 8.58
C ASP A 261 -31.48 -4.85 8.80
N ASP A 262 -30.52 -5.72 8.36
CA ASP A 262 -29.12 -5.58 8.71
C ASP A 262 -28.18 -6.11 7.61
N VAL A 263 -26.89 -5.98 7.85
CA VAL A 263 -25.79 -6.51 7.03
C VAL A 263 -25.05 -7.56 7.84
N THR A 264 -24.97 -8.77 7.31
CA THR A 264 -24.18 -9.84 7.93
C THR A 264 -22.83 -9.98 7.23
N GLU A 265 -21.81 -10.21 8.04
CA GLU A 265 -20.45 -10.51 7.59
C GLU A 265 -20.14 -11.97 7.86
N LYS A 266 -19.64 -12.66 6.84
CA LYS A 266 -19.21 -14.05 6.95
C LYS A 266 -17.79 -14.18 6.46
N MET A 267 -16.98 -14.94 7.18
CA MET A 267 -15.67 -15.33 6.70
C MET A 267 -15.76 -16.63 5.93
N VAL A 268 -15.25 -16.65 4.71
CA VAL A 268 -15.24 -17.83 3.85
C VAL A 268 -13.81 -18.24 3.52
N VAL A 269 -13.63 -19.53 3.23
CA VAL A 269 -12.42 -20.07 2.60
C VAL A 269 -12.80 -20.42 1.16
N THR A 270 -12.07 -19.86 0.21
CA THR A 270 -12.28 -20.15 -1.21
C THR A 270 -10.97 -20.65 -1.81
N ILE A 271 -11.00 -21.80 -2.42
CA ILE A 271 -9.86 -22.49 -3.04
C ILE A 271 -10.11 -22.54 -4.55
N GLY A 272 -9.09 -22.24 -5.34
CA GLY A 272 -9.16 -22.27 -6.79
C GLY A 272 -7.99 -22.97 -7.44
N VAL A 273 -8.26 -23.75 -8.49
CA VAL A 273 -7.25 -24.49 -9.27
C VAL A 273 -7.55 -24.33 -10.75
N ARG A 274 -6.48 -24.14 -11.55
CA ARG A 274 -6.52 -24.20 -13.00
C ARG A 274 -5.23 -24.79 -13.52
N THR A 275 -5.27 -26.00 -14.08
CA THR A 275 -4.15 -26.69 -14.69
C THR A 275 -3.95 -26.25 -16.13
N LYS A 276 -2.73 -26.42 -16.65
CA LYS A 276 -2.41 -26.16 -18.05
C LYS A 276 -3.21 -27.12 -18.96
N GLY A 277 -3.92 -26.56 -19.95
CA GLY A 277 -4.78 -27.28 -20.89
C GLY A 277 -5.91 -26.43 -21.41
N ASP A 278 -6.74 -26.99 -22.30
CA ASP A 278 -7.89 -26.31 -22.87
C ASP A 278 -9.09 -26.33 -21.90
N GLY A 279 -9.34 -25.18 -21.28
CA GLY A 279 -10.46 -25.00 -20.38
C GLY A 279 -10.31 -25.70 -19.03
N TYR A 280 -11.44 -25.83 -18.31
CA TYR A 280 -11.55 -26.57 -17.07
C TYR A 280 -11.56 -28.08 -17.34
N ASN A 281 -10.84 -28.88 -16.55
CA ASN A 281 -10.66 -30.31 -16.81
C ASN A 281 -10.54 -31.16 -15.52
N GLN A 282 -10.54 -32.49 -15.65
CA GLN A 282 -10.49 -33.44 -14.53
C GLN A 282 -9.24 -33.31 -13.64
N LYS A 283 -8.12 -32.78 -14.17
CA LYS A 283 -6.92 -32.52 -13.35
C LYS A 283 -7.16 -31.37 -12.38
N ASP A 284 -7.99 -30.38 -12.77
CA ASP A 284 -8.41 -29.29 -11.90
C ASP A 284 -9.21 -29.85 -10.73
N ASP A 285 -10.18 -30.75 -10.99
CA ASP A 285 -10.99 -31.40 -9.97
C ASP A 285 -10.15 -32.18 -8.96
N LYS A 286 -9.17 -32.97 -9.45
CA LYS A 286 -8.32 -33.77 -8.57
C LYS A 286 -7.52 -32.86 -7.62
N GLN A 287 -6.88 -31.82 -8.14
CA GLN A 287 -6.07 -30.92 -7.32
C GLN A 287 -6.94 -30.04 -6.39
N LEU A 288 -8.13 -29.64 -6.83
CA LEU A 288 -9.08 -28.93 -5.99
C LEU A 288 -9.53 -29.80 -4.82
N GLN A 289 -9.79 -31.10 -5.07
CA GLN A 289 -10.18 -32.07 -4.03
C GLN A 289 -9.07 -32.27 -2.99
N GLU A 290 -7.79 -32.21 -3.38
CA GLU A 290 -6.66 -32.25 -2.44
C GLU A 290 -6.73 -31.06 -1.45
N GLY A 291 -7.01 -29.85 -1.94
CA GLY A 291 -7.18 -28.67 -1.10
C GLY A 291 -8.42 -28.72 -0.20
N ILE A 292 -9.54 -29.22 -0.72
CA ILE A 292 -10.76 -29.46 0.06
C ILE A 292 -10.49 -30.42 1.20
N THR A 293 -9.92 -31.60 0.91
CA THR A 293 -9.61 -32.63 1.89
C THR A 293 -8.68 -32.11 2.97
N ALA A 294 -7.63 -31.37 2.59
CA ALA A 294 -6.70 -30.76 3.53
C ALA A 294 -7.36 -29.74 4.47
N THR A 295 -8.37 -29.01 3.98
CA THR A 295 -9.16 -28.09 4.81
C THR A 295 -10.10 -28.84 5.74
N GLU A 296 -10.72 -29.93 5.26
CA GLU A 296 -11.57 -30.81 6.05
C GLU A 296 -10.83 -31.60 7.14
N GLU A 297 -9.53 -31.89 6.96
CA GLU A 297 -8.68 -32.46 8.02
C GLU A 297 -8.60 -31.54 9.26
N ILE A 298 -8.76 -30.22 9.04
CA ILE A 298 -8.69 -29.20 10.10
C ILE A 298 -10.07 -28.89 10.69
N LEU A 299 -11.07 -28.75 9.84
CA LEU A 299 -12.41 -28.28 10.21
C LEU A 299 -13.40 -29.43 10.52
N GLY A 300 -13.12 -30.65 10.10
CA GLY A 300 -14.01 -31.79 10.12
C GLY A 300 -14.46 -32.19 8.72
N SER A 301 -14.83 -33.45 8.53
CA SER A 301 -15.26 -34.00 7.23
C SER A 301 -16.73 -33.77 6.93
N GLY A 302 -17.10 -33.80 5.65
CA GLY A 302 -18.47 -33.73 5.18
C GLY A 302 -19.05 -32.31 5.17
N LEU A 303 -18.20 -31.33 4.98
CA LEU A 303 -18.60 -29.92 4.93
C LEU A 303 -19.35 -29.59 3.62
N ASN A 304 -20.20 -28.56 3.68
CA ASN A 304 -21.05 -28.18 2.54
C ASN A 304 -20.33 -27.17 1.61
N TRP A 305 -19.41 -27.68 0.80
CA TRP A 305 -18.68 -26.88 -0.18
C TRP A 305 -19.57 -26.49 -1.38
N GLN A 306 -19.54 -25.23 -1.75
CA GLN A 306 -20.06 -24.75 -3.03
C GLN A 306 -18.97 -24.86 -4.07
N ILE A 307 -19.12 -25.74 -5.06
CA ILE A 307 -18.10 -26.03 -6.08
C ILE A 307 -18.59 -25.58 -7.45
N GLU A 308 -17.78 -24.76 -8.13
CA GLU A 308 -18.02 -24.31 -9.50
C GLU A 308 -16.70 -24.20 -10.27
N LYS A 309 -16.54 -24.98 -11.36
CA LYS A 309 -15.44 -24.86 -12.35
C LYS A 309 -14.04 -24.63 -11.77
N GLY A 310 -13.57 -25.55 -10.93
CA GLY A 310 -12.23 -25.46 -10.34
C GLY A 310 -12.12 -24.50 -9.16
N VAL A 311 -13.24 -24.00 -8.64
CA VAL A 311 -13.30 -23.17 -7.45
C VAL A 311 -14.26 -23.79 -6.44
N ALA A 312 -13.85 -23.87 -5.18
CA ALA A 312 -14.66 -24.33 -4.05
C ALA A 312 -14.69 -23.26 -2.96
N GLU A 313 -15.86 -23.00 -2.39
CA GLU A 313 -16.06 -22.03 -1.30
C GLU A 313 -16.86 -22.64 -0.14
N ILE A 314 -16.45 -22.31 1.10
CA ILE A 314 -17.16 -22.73 2.32
C ILE A 314 -17.28 -21.57 3.32
N ASP A 315 -18.37 -21.53 4.09
CA ASP A 315 -18.61 -20.59 5.18
C ASP A 315 -17.80 -20.99 6.43
N LEU A 316 -16.60 -20.45 6.56
CA LEU A 316 -15.72 -20.71 7.72
C LEU A 316 -16.33 -20.19 9.03
N SER A 317 -17.11 -19.11 9.02
CA SER A 317 -17.73 -18.57 10.24
C SER A 317 -18.68 -19.57 10.87
N ALA A 318 -19.47 -20.28 10.07
CA ALA A 318 -20.39 -21.31 10.54
C ALA A 318 -19.65 -22.52 11.15
N GLU A 319 -18.58 -22.96 10.49
CA GLU A 319 -17.79 -24.10 10.95
C GLU A 319 -17.05 -23.82 12.25
N LEU A 320 -16.53 -22.59 12.44
CA LEU A 320 -15.81 -22.18 13.65
C LEU A 320 -16.68 -22.22 14.94
N GLU A 321 -18.00 -22.13 14.82
CA GLU A 321 -18.90 -22.21 15.97
C GLU A 321 -18.92 -23.62 16.61
N THR A 322 -18.57 -24.65 15.85
CA THR A 322 -18.58 -26.05 16.28
C THR A 322 -17.22 -26.53 16.78
N LEU A 323 -16.15 -25.77 16.53
CA LEU A 323 -14.78 -26.18 16.81
C LEU A 323 -14.34 -25.84 18.24
N VAL A 324 -13.39 -26.63 18.74
CA VAL A 324 -12.81 -26.44 20.08
C VAL A 324 -12.03 -25.13 20.12
N VAL A 325 -12.24 -24.33 21.18
CA VAL A 325 -11.47 -23.11 21.40
C VAL A 325 -10.01 -23.47 21.69
N PRO A 326 -9.03 -22.94 20.94
CA PRO A 326 -7.62 -23.27 21.14
C PRO A 326 -7.10 -22.75 22.47
N THR A 327 -6.16 -23.47 23.07
CA THR A 327 -5.51 -23.12 24.34
C THR A 327 -4.08 -22.61 24.14
N LYS A 328 -3.53 -22.72 22.94
CA LYS A 328 -2.20 -22.24 22.53
C LYS A 328 -2.19 -21.98 21.03
N TYR A 329 -1.26 -21.12 20.58
CA TYR A 329 -0.91 -21.02 19.16
C TYR A 329 0.27 -21.97 18.84
N GLU A 330 0.29 -22.51 17.65
CA GLU A 330 1.44 -23.25 17.16
C GLU A 330 2.65 -22.30 17.00
N ILE A 331 3.84 -22.82 17.31
CA ILE A 331 5.09 -22.08 17.10
C ILE A 331 5.39 -22.13 15.61
N VAL A 332 5.40 -20.96 14.97
CA VAL A 332 5.84 -20.84 13.58
C VAL A 332 7.37 -20.97 13.57
N PRO A 333 7.94 -21.94 12.85
CA PRO A 333 9.39 -22.03 12.72
C PRO A 333 9.97 -20.80 12.04
N GLU A 334 11.16 -20.39 12.45
CA GLU A 334 11.91 -19.34 11.75
C GLU A 334 12.13 -19.77 10.29
N LYS A 335 11.77 -18.90 9.36
CA LYS A 335 11.98 -19.13 7.93
C LYS A 335 13.35 -18.61 7.52
N GLU A 336 13.99 -19.30 6.60
CA GLU A 336 15.21 -18.81 5.95
C GLU A 336 14.98 -17.43 5.35
N PRO A 337 15.96 -16.50 5.45
CA PRO A 337 15.84 -15.17 4.88
C PRO A 337 15.65 -15.23 3.37
N VAL A 338 14.59 -14.65 2.86
CA VAL A 338 14.34 -14.57 1.42
C VAL A 338 15.05 -13.35 0.85
N GLN A 339 15.95 -13.58 -0.11
CA GLN A 339 16.58 -12.49 -0.85
C GLN A 339 15.62 -11.95 -1.92
N PHE A 340 15.26 -10.67 -1.81
CA PHE A 340 14.43 -10.02 -2.82
C PHE A 340 15.14 -9.93 -4.17
N LYS A 341 14.42 -10.30 -5.26
CA LYS A 341 14.82 -10.04 -6.64
C LYS A 341 13.74 -9.21 -7.33
N THR A 342 14.14 -8.19 -8.05
CA THR A 342 13.20 -7.33 -8.78
C THR A 342 12.43 -8.12 -9.81
N ILE A 343 11.09 -8.01 -9.77
CA ILE A 343 10.19 -8.65 -10.74
C ILE A 343 10.09 -7.75 -11.97
N SER A 344 10.24 -8.34 -13.17
CA SER A 344 10.05 -7.62 -14.40
C SER A 344 8.58 -7.20 -14.62
N GLN A 345 8.37 -5.98 -15.06
CA GLN A 345 7.04 -5.46 -15.48
C GLN A 345 6.72 -5.76 -16.96
N PHE A 346 7.65 -6.35 -17.70
CA PHE A 346 7.51 -6.62 -19.13
C PHE A 346 7.08 -8.07 -19.37
N PRO A 347 6.31 -8.37 -20.43
CA PRO A 347 5.86 -9.71 -20.74
C PRO A 347 7.05 -10.62 -21.10
N ALA A 348 6.90 -11.92 -20.81
CA ALA A 348 7.82 -12.95 -21.22
C ALA A 348 7.40 -13.57 -22.56
N ILE A 349 8.37 -14.14 -23.27
CA ILE A 349 8.17 -14.89 -24.52
C ILE A 349 8.70 -16.31 -24.31
N ALA A 350 7.87 -17.33 -24.55
CA ALA A 350 8.28 -18.74 -24.49
C ALA A 350 8.57 -19.28 -25.90
N ARG A 351 9.62 -20.11 -26.03
CA ARG A 351 9.99 -20.84 -27.25
C ARG A 351 10.39 -22.26 -26.89
N ASP A 352 10.01 -23.19 -27.75
CA ASP A 352 10.35 -24.60 -27.61
C ASP A 352 11.46 -24.96 -28.62
N ILE A 353 12.40 -25.79 -28.19
CA ILE A 353 13.49 -26.35 -29.00
C ILE A 353 13.66 -27.81 -28.68
N ALA A 354 13.83 -28.65 -29.71
CA ALA A 354 14.13 -30.07 -29.54
C ALA A 354 15.47 -30.40 -30.20
N LEU A 355 16.40 -30.96 -29.43
CA LEU A 355 17.75 -31.28 -29.90
C LEU A 355 18.00 -32.76 -29.80
N TRP A 356 18.53 -33.35 -30.88
CA TRP A 356 19.00 -34.75 -30.90
C TRP A 356 20.47 -34.81 -30.52
N VAL A 357 20.75 -35.52 -29.45
CA VAL A 357 22.13 -35.73 -28.94
C VAL A 357 22.46 -37.22 -28.88
N GLN A 358 23.70 -37.59 -28.63
CA GLN A 358 24.08 -38.97 -28.38
C GLN A 358 23.44 -39.43 -27.06
N GLU A 359 23.09 -40.71 -26.98
CA GLU A 359 22.44 -41.30 -25.79
C GLU A 359 23.28 -41.17 -24.49
N SER A 360 24.61 -40.95 -24.65
CA SER A 360 25.53 -40.68 -23.54
C SER A 360 25.50 -39.27 -22.98
N GLU A 361 24.80 -38.33 -23.63
CA GLU A 361 24.72 -36.93 -23.17
C GLU A 361 23.51 -36.72 -22.26
N GLU A 362 23.79 -36.19 -21.08
CA GLU A 362 22.76 -35.89 -20.07
C GLU A 362 22.01 -34.59 -20.39
N ALA A 363 20.70 -34.54 -20.08
CA ALA A 363 19.84 -33.39 -20.35
C ALA A 363 20.34 -32.12 -19.66
N GLU A 364 20.95 -32.23 -18.49
CA GLU A 364 21.52 -31.11 -17.72
C GLU A 364 22.65 -30.43 -18.49
N ALA A 365 23.57 -31.19 -19.10
CA ALA A 365 24.68 -30.66 -19.89
C ALA A 365 24.16 -29.95 -21.16
N VAL A 366 23.13 -30.50 -21.79
CA VAL A 366 22.50 -29.91 -22.98
C VAL A 366 21.81 -28.58 -22.63
N VAL A 367 21.07 -28.52 -21.53
CA VAL A 367 20.37 -27.30 -21.15
C VAL A 367 21.33 -26.21 -20.67
N GLU A 368 22.42 -26.57 -19.99
CA GLU A 368 23.45 -25.58 -19.59
C GLU A 368 24.06 -24.88 -20.82
N ALA A 369 24.41 -25.67 -21.85
CA ALA A 369 24.90 -25.12 -23.13
C ALA A 369 23.87 -24.22 -23.81
N LEU A 370 22.59 -24.64 -23.82
CA LEU A 370 21.49 -23.83 -24.39
C LEU A 370 21.31 -22.50 -23.65
N VAL A 371 21.29 -22.53 -22.30
CA VAL A 371 21.11 -21.32 -21.48
C VAL A 371 22.29 -20.37 -21.63
N GLN A 372 23.52 -20.90 -21.68
CA GLN A 372 24.72 -20.10 -21.90
C GLN A 372 24.67 -19.41 -23.28
N ALA A 373 24.24 -20.11 -24.31
CA ALA A 373 24.14 -19.56 -25.67
C ALA A 373 22.96 -18.59 -25.81
N ALA A 374 21.85 -18.82 -25.10
CA ALA A 374 20.69 -17.94 -25.09
C ALA A 374 20.93 -16.62 -24.32
N GLY A 375 21.92 -16.60 -23.41
CA GLY A 375 22.34 -15.41 -22.66
C GLY A 375 21.35 -14.99 -21.56
N ASP A 376 21.62 -13.82 -20.96
CA ASP A 376 20.93 -13.31 -19.76
C ASP A 376 19.42 -13.07 -19.91
N MET A 377 18.93 -13.03 -21.15
CA MET A 377 17.48 -12.88 -21.38
C MET A 377 16.72 -14.18 -21.18
N CYS A 378 17.37 -15.35 -21.15
CA CYS A 378 16.75 -16.62 -20.81
C CYS A 378 16.60 -16.73 -19.29
N VAL A 379 15.41 -16.45 -18.77
CA VAL A 379 15.13 -16.37 -17.34
C VAL A 379 14.66 -17.71 -16.75
N ARG A 380 14.25 -18.65 -17.61
CA ARG A 380 13.79 -19.98 -17.21
C ARG A 380 13.94 -20.98 -18.37
N HIS A 381 14.17 -22.21 -18.01
CA HIS A 381 14.11 -23.37 -18.93
C HIS A 381 13.37 -24.53 -18.25
N THR A 382 12.78 -25.41 -19.06
CA THR A 382 12.08 -26.61 -18.56
C THR A 382 12.19 -27.70 -19.60
N LEU A 383 12.71 -28.88 -19.22
CA LEU A 383 12.62 -30.09 -20.05
C LEU A 383 11.17 -30.61 -19.94
N PHE A 384 10.47 -30.72 -21.06
CA PHE A 384 9.07 -31.17 -21.07
C PHE A 384 8.82 -32.45 -21.84
N ASP A 385 9.79 -32.89 -22.68
CA ASP A 385 9.70 -34.16 -23.37
C ASP A 385 11.08 -34.78 -23.63
N THR A 386 11.15 -36.10 -23.64
CA THR A 386 12.35 -36.88 -23.89
C THR A 386 11.99 -38.09 -24.74
N PHE A 387 12.67 -38.29 -25.85
CA PHE A 387 12.42 -39.38 -26.75
C PHE A 387 13.73 -39.96 -27.26
N SER A 388 13.95 -41.32 -27.10
CA SER A 388 15.15 -42.01 -27.55
C SER A 388 14.85 -42.91 -28.72
N LYS A 389 15.72 -42.87 -29.74
CA LYS A 389 15.64 -43.73 -30.94
C LYS A 389 17.01 -43.86 -31.58
N ASP A 390 17.36 -45.07 -32.03
CA ASP A 390 18.56 -45.38 -32.81
C ASP A 390 19.86 -44.87 -32.19
N GLY A 391 20.05 -45.04 -30.85
CA GLY A 391 21.24 -44.60 -30.11
C GLY A 391 21.39 -43.11 -29.92
N LYS A 392 20.31 -42.36 -30.17
CA LYS A 392 20.21 -40.92 -29.92
C LYS A 392 19.01 -40.60 -29.02
N THR A 393 19.13 -39.52 -28.25
CA THR A 393 18.05 -38.99 -27.43
C THR A 393 17.70 -37.56 -27.87
N SER A 394 16.42 -37.31 -28.07
CA SER A 394 15.87 -35.99 -28.29
C SER A 394 15.38 -35.42 -26.97
N TYR A 395 15.93 -34.29 -26.58
CA TYR A 395 15.46 -33.52 -25.45
C TYR A 395 14.68 -32.28 -25.94
N ALA A 396 13.44 -32.13 -25.49
CA ALA A 396 12.61 -30.97 -25.82
C ALA A 396 12.55 -30.00 -24.62
N PHE A 397 13.13 -28.85 -24.82
CA PHE A 397 13.17 -27.80 -23.79
C PHE A 397 12.25 -26.63 -24.15
N ARG A 398 11.57 -26.08 -23.16
CA ARG A 398 10.93 -24.77 -23.21
C ARG A 398 11.86 -23.74 -22.61
N LEU A 399 12.23 -22.72 -23.38
CA LEU A 399 13.01 -21.56 -22.95
C LEU A 399 12.08 -20.37 -22.78
N VAL A 400 12.23 -19.64 -21.69
CA VAL A 400 11.43 -18.43 -21.39
C VAL A 400 12.37 -17.24 -21.33
N PHE A 401 12.09 -16.25 -22.16
CA PHE A 401 12.87 -15.02 -22.30
C PHE A 401 12.11 -13.84 -21.71
N GLN A 402 12.80 -13.00 -20.94
CA GLN A 402 12.23 -11.78 -20.37
C GLN A 402 13.33 -10.74 -20.15
N SER A 403 13.00 -9.46 -20.30
CA SER A 403 13.89 -8.34 -19.94
C SER A 403 13.32 -7.58 -18.75
N THR A 404 14.18 -7.02 -17.90
CA THR A 404 13.79 -6.14 -16.81
C THR A 404 13.66 -4.68 -17.22
N THR A 405 14.06 -4.33 -18.46
CA THR A 405 14.15 -2.94 -18.92
C THR A 405 13.22 -2.61 -20.09
N ARG A 406 12.73 -3.61 -20.85
CA ARG A 406 11.87 -3.39 -22.03
C ARG A 406 11.08 -4.64 -22.41
N THR A 407 10.05 -4.47 -23.24
CA THR A 407 9.38 -5.58 -23.91
C THR A 407 10.30 -6.16 -25.01
N LEU A 408 10.45 -7.49 -25.01
CA LEU A 408 11.16 -8.20 -26.07
C LEU A 408 10.25 -8.38 -27.31
N THR A 409 10.85 -8.46 -28.49
CA THR A 409 10.14 -8.71 -29.74
C THR A 409 10.35 -10.16 -30.22
N ASP A 410 9.38 -10.70 -30.96
CA ASP A 410 9.49 -12.03 -31.56
C ASP A 410 10.71 -12.15 -32.48
N GLY A 411 11.03 -11.09 -33.24
CA GLY A 411 12.16 -11.07 -34.12
C GLY A 411 13.53 -11.20 -33.45
N GLU A 412 13.66 -10.60 -32.25
CA GLU A 412 14.89 -10.72 -31.43
C GLU A 412 15.04 -12.14 -30.89
N ILE A 413 13.95 -12.71 -30.35
CA ILE A 413 13.99 -14.05 -29.79
C ILE A 413 14.17 -15.11 -30.88
N ASN A 414 13.55 -14.96 -32.06
CA ASN A 414 13.73 -15.89 -33.14
C ASN A 414 15.19 -15.94 -33.63
N LYS A 415 15.91 -14.79 -33.65
CA LYS A 415 17.35 -14.77 -33.97
C LYS A 415 18.18 -15.56 -32.95
N ILE A 416 17.84 -15.48 -31.68
CA ILE A 416 18.51 -16.29 -30.64
C ILE A 416 18.21 -17.76 -30.89
N MET A 417 16.96 -18.13 -31.15
CA MET A 417 16.55 -19.52 -31.39
C MET A 417 17.22 -20.10 -32.66
N GLU A 418 17.44 -19.30 -33.69
CA GLU A 418 18.19 -19.71 -34.92
C GLU A 418 19.66 -20.04 -34.62
N GLN A 419 20.25 -19.41 -33.60
CA GLN A 419 21.65 -19.69 -33.19
C GLN A 419 21.75 -20.92 -32.28
N LEU A 420 20.63 -21.33 -31.67
CA LEU A 420 20.54 -22.50 -30.78
C LEU A 420 20.24 -23.80 -31.54
N ASN A 421 19.75 -23.75 -32.75
CA ASN A 421 19.52 -24.88 -33.64
C ASN A 421 20.80 -25.17 -34.46
#